data_1125a74e56e7b50a06345625791b5439
#
_entry.id   1125a74e56e7b50a06345625791b5439
#
_cell.length_a   1.000
_cell.length_b   1.000
_cell.length_c   1.000
_cell.angle_alpha   90.00
_cell.angle_beta   90.00
_cell.angle_gamma   90.00
#
_symmetry.space_group_name_H-M   'P 1'
#
loop_
_entity.id
_entity.type
_entity.pdbx_description
1 polymer ?
#
loop_
_entity_poly.entity_id
_entity_poly.type
_entity_poly.pdbx_seq_one_letter_code
_entity_poly.pdbx_strand_id
1 'polypeptide(L)'
;AFEAWLHRTPIDGVGPDHPQAERELDRFLSSYAAAHALQVDASHRSARILVRTPEDERKLAERYGSEKRSLLEFLSPPGPDGAGRRRRRAALLFILTYCHLPLLAWPHALVEAMIELEQHLVIFRQRHARMVERVIGRRVGTGGSSGVDYLDQTALAYRVFRDLWSVRTYQIRADLAPALQRPQFFAFAPR
;
A
#
# COMPACT_ATOMS: atom_id res chain seq x y z
N ALA A 1 15.45 2.29 9.33
CA ALA A 1 14.79 3.29 10.20
C ALA A 1 13.28 3.36 9.94
N PHE A 2 12.82 3.64 8.70
CA PHE A 2 11.40 3.81 8.37
C PHE A 2 10.55 2.56 8.64
N GLU A 3 10.99 1.37 8.23
CA GLU A 3 10.27 0.11 8.49
C GLU A 3 10.14 -0.20 9.99
N ALA A 4 11.18 0.10 10.78
CA ALA A 4 11.14 -0.07 12.22
C ALA A 4 10.15 0.91 12.88
N TRP A 5 10.03 2.11 12.34
CA TRP A 5 9.04 3.08 12.78
C TRP A 5 7.62 2.61 12.45
N LEU A 6 7.36 2.14 11.22
CA LEU A 6 6.07 1.54 10.85
C LEU A 6 5.70 0.36 11.75
N HIS A 7 6.67 -0.50 12.07
CA HIS A 7 6.44 -1.65 12.95
C HIS A 7 5.96 -1.20 14.35
N ARG A 8 6.46 -0.08 14.84
CA ARG A 8 6.09 0.48 16.16
C ARG A 8 4.79 1.29 16.17
N THR A 9 4.20 1.56 15.00
CA THR A 9 2.93 2.30 14.94
C THR A 9 1.85 1.56 15.73
N PRO A 10 1.20 2.22 16.71
CA PRO A 10 0.10 1.61 17.44
C PRO A 10 -1.12 1.43 16.54
N ILE A 11 -1.69 0.24 16.54
CA ILE A 11 -2.95 -0.07 15.87
C ILE A 11 -4.06 0.08 16.92
N ASP A 12 -5.01 0.97 16.66
CA ASP A 12 -6.09 1.32 17.59
C ASP A 12 -5.59 1.61 19.02
N GLY A 13 -4.46 2.32 19.13
CA GLY A 13 -3.84 2.69 20.42
C GLY A 13 -3.01 1.57 21.08
N VAL A 14 -2.80 0.43 20.41
CA VAL A 14 -2.04 -0.70 20.95
C VAL A 14 -0.73 -0.87 20.20
N GLY A 15 0.39 -0.65 20.89
CA GLY A 15 1.74 -0.84 20.36
C GLY A 15 2.13 -2.32 20.20
N PRO A 16 3.24 -2.61 19.49
CA PRO A 16 3.67 -4.00 19.23
C PRO A 16 4.06 -4.79 20.47
N ASP A 17 4.57 -4.13 21.49
CA ASP A 17 5.06 -4.77 22.73
C ASP A 17 3.94 -5.03 23.75
N HIS A 18 2.71 -4.64 23.44
CA HIS A 18 1.57 -4.85 24.31
C HIS A 18 1.08 -6.31 24.24
N PRO A 19 0.66 -6.94 25.35
CA PRO A 19 0.18 -8.34 25.36
C PRO A 19 -0.99 -8.62 24.41
N GLN A 20 -1.78 -7.60 24.05
CA GLN A 20 -2.92 -7.72 23.13
C GLN A 20 -2.58 -7.27 21.70
N ALA A 21 -1.31 -7.01 21.37
CA ALA A 21 -0.91 -6.43 20.08
C ALA A 21 -1.39 -7.26 18.88
N GLU A 22 -1.19 -8.57 18.91
CA GLU A 22 -1.62 -9.46 17.81
C GLU A 22 -3.14 -9.54 17.69
N ARG A 23 -3.84 -9.63 18.81
CA ARG A 23 -5.31 -9.66 18.82
C ARG A 23 -5.91 -8.38 18.21
N GLU A 24 -5.37 -7.22 18.57
CA GLU A 24 -5.83 -5.94 18.03
C GLU A 24 -5.49 -5.79 16.54
N LEU A 25 -4.30 -6.25 16.15
CA LEU A 25 -3.90 -6.33 14.75
C LEU A 25 -4.87 -7.19 13.93
N ASP A 26 -5.16 -8.41 14.40
CA ASP A 26 -6.08 -9.34 13.74
C ASP A 26 -7.49 -8.76 13.64
N ARG A 27 -7.97 -8.13 14.71
CA ARG A 27 -9.27 -7.47 14.72
C ARG A 27 -9.34 -6.35 13.69
N PHE A 28 -8.33 -5.48 13.66
CA PHE A 28 -8.27 -4.39 12.68
C PHE A 28 -8.25 -4.93 11.26
N LEU A 29 -7.37 -5.88 10.95
CA LEU A 29 -7.24 -6.43 9.61
C LEU A 29 -8.48 -7.17 9.15
N SER A 30 -9.16 -7.92 10.03
CA SER A 30 -10.41 -8.60 9.72
C SER A 30 -11.53 -7.60 9.41
N SER A 31 -11.65 -6.54 10.23
CA SER A 31 -12.64 -5.49 10.01
C SER A 31 -12.35 -4.70 8.73
N TYR A 32 -11.07 -4.44 8.46
CA TYR A 32 -10.63 -3.77 7.24
C TYR A 32 -10.93 -4.59 5.98
N ALA A 33 -10.63 -5.88 6.02
CA ALA A 33 -10.93 -6.79 4.91
C ALA A 33 -12.43 -6.88 4.63
N ALA A 34 -13.28 -6.89 5.67
CA ALA A 34 -14.72 -6.86 5.52
C ALA A 34 -15.19 -5.54 4.87
N ALA A 35 -14.67 -4.40 5.31
CA ALA A 35 -14.99 -3.09 4.73
C ALA A 35 -14.54 -2.98 3.26
N HIS A 36 -13.35 -3.47 2.94
CA HIS A 36 -12.87 -3.53 1.56
C HIS A 36 -13.75 -4.44 0.69
N ALA A 37 -14.16 -5.61 1.20
CA ALA A 37 -15.05 -6.49 0.48
C ALA A 37 -16.40 -5.82 0.18
N LEU A 38 -16.98 -5.07 1.12
CA LEU A 38 -18.20 -4.28 0.90
C LEU A 38 -18.02 -3.23 -0.20
N GLN A 39 -16.87 -2.53 -0.22
CA GLN A 39 -16.53 -1.56 -1.27
C GLN A 39 -16.45 -2.23 -2.64
N VAL A 40 -15.73 -3.36 -2.73
CA VAL A 40 -15.57 -4.14 -3.97
C VAL A 40 -16.93 -4.64 -4.46
N ASP A 41 -17.80 -5.13 -3.57
CA ASP A 41 -19.15 -5.58 -3.91
C ASP A 41 -20.04 -4.43 -4.41
N ALA A 42 -19.93 -3.25 -3.82
CA ALA A 42 -20.64 -2.06 -4.29
C ALA A 42 -20.19 -1.67 -5.69
N SER A 43 -18.87 -1.67 -5.96
CA SER A 43 -18.30 -1.41 -7.28
C SER A 43 -18.73 -2.45 -8.30
N HIS A 44 -18.75 -3.74 -7.91
CA HIS A 44 -19.23 -4.83 -8.77
C HIS A 44 -20.69 -4.64 -9.16
N ARG A 45 -21.57 -4.34 -8.19
CA ARG A 45 -22.99 -4.09 -8.48
C ARG A 45 -23.18 -2.92 -9.45
N SER A 46 -22.42 -1.84 -9.28
CA SER A 46 -22.49 -0.68 -10.19
C SER A 46 -21.98 -1.02 -11.59
N ALA A 47 -20.89 -1.75 -11.70
CA ALA A 47 -20.31 -2.15 -12.99
C ALA A 47 -21.22 -3.15 -13.74
N ARG A 48 -21.90 -4.05 -13.02
CA ARG A 48 -22.81 -5.05 -13.59
C ARG A 48 -23.95 -4.44 -14.40
N ILE A 49 -24.40 -3.24 -14.06
CA ILE A 49 -25.46 -2.53 -14.82
C ILE A 49 -25.06 -2.27 -16.27
N LEU A 50 -23.77 -2.16 -16.53
CA LEU A 50 -23.22 -1.88 -17.87
C LEU A 50 -22.90 -3.13 -18.68
N VAL A 51 -22.97 -4.30 -18.08
CA VAL A 51 -22.66 -5.58 -18.73
C VAL A 51 -23.84 -6.05 -19.56
N ARG A 52 -23.55 -6.50 -20.78
CA ARG A 52 -24.58 -6.91 -21.74
C ARG A 52 -24.53 -8.40 -22.13
N THR A 53 -23.42 -9.06 -21.85
CA THR A 53 -23.26 -10.48 -22.20
C THR A 53 -22.96 -11.34 -20.96
N PRO A 54 -23.37 -12.62 -20.94
CA PRO A 54 -23.04 -13.53 -19.83
C PRO A 54 -21.52 -13.75 -19.68
N GLU A 55 -20.77 -13.68 -20.77
CA GLU A 55 -19.32 -13.83 -20.74
C GLU A 55 -18.64 -12.65 -20.05
N ASP A 56 -19.09 -11.42 -20.32
CA ASP A 56 -18.59 -10.22 -19.65
C ASP A 56 -18.97 -10.21 -18.18
N GLU A 57 -20.16 -10.71 -17.83
CA GLU A 57 -20.58 -10.86 -16.43
C GLU A 57 -19.64 -11.80 -15.68
N ARG A 58 -19.28 -12.94 -16.26
CA ARG A 58 -18.33 -13.88 -15.69
C ARG A 58 -16.96 -13.25 -15.48
N LYS A 59 -16.40 -12.59 -16.52
CA LYS A 59 -15.10 -11.90 -16.46
C LYS A 59 -15.12 -10.81 -15.37
N LEU A 60 -16.21 -10.08 -15.25
CA LEU A 60 -16.39 -9.06 -14.24
C LEU A 60 -16.37 -9.67 -12.83
N ALA A 61 -17.13 -10.74 -12.61
CA ALA A 61 -17.19 -11.44 -11.33
C ALA A 61 -15.81 -12.01 -10.93
N GLU A 62 -15.08 -12.62 -11.87
CA GLU A 62 -13.73 -13.11 -11.66
C GLU A 62 -12.76 -11.99 -11.27
N ARG A 63 -12.83 -10.84 -11.94
CA ARG A 63 -12.01 -9.65 -11.63
C ARG A 63 -12.24 -9.16 -10.21
N TYR A 64 -13.48 -8.93 -9.81
CA TYR A 64 -13.80 -8.46 -8.47
C TYR A 64 -13.53 -9.51 -7.38
N GLY A 65 -13.73 -10.79 -7.69
CA GLY A 65 -13.28 -11.89 -6.83
C GLY A 65 -11.77 -11.93 -6.63
N SER A 66 -11.00 -11.68 -7.69
CA SER A 66 -9.54 -11.57 -7.62
C SER A 66 -9.09 -10.36 -6.77
N GLU A 67 -9.77 -9.22 -6.89
CA GLU A 67 -9.47 -8.02 -6.11
C GLU A 67 -9.60 -8.27 -4.60
N LYS A 68 -10.67 -8.96 -4.15
CA LYS A 68 -10.82 -9.36 -2.75
C LYS A 68 -9.72 -10.29 -2.27
N ARG A 69 -9.35 -11.29 -3.08
CA ARG A 69 -8.26 -12.23 -2.75
C ARG A 69 -6.93 -11.54 -2.65
N SER A 70 -6.65 -10.60 -3.55
CA SER A 70 -5.37 -9.89 -3.58
C SER A 70 -5.11 -9.05 -2.31
N LEU A 71 -6.15 -8.50 -1.67
CA LEU A 71 -6.00 -7.89 -0.35
C LEU A 71 -5.58 -8.92 0.70
N LEU A 72 -6.22 -10.09 0.76
CA LEU A 72 -5.89 -11.13 1.74
C LEU A 72 -4.46 -11.65 1.55
N GLU A 73 -4.02 -11.83 0.31
CA GLU A 73 -2.64 -12.17 -0.04
C GLU A 73 -1.66 -11.07 0.37
N PHE A 74 -2.02 -9.81 0.12
CA PHE A 74 -1.23 -8.67 0.57
C PHE A 74 -1.09 -8.63 2.10
N LEU A 75 -2.14 -8.96 2.84
CA LEU A 75 -2.13 -9.00 4.31
C LEU A 75 -1.50 -10.27 4.89
N SER A 76 -1.23 -11.27 4.08
CA SER A 76 -0.61 -12.54 4.50
C SER A 76 0.69 -12.80 3.72
N PRO A 77 1.70 -11.92 3.80
CA PRO A 77 2.91 -12.07 3.03
C PRO A 77 3.70 -13.31 3.46
N PRO A 78 4.19 -14.11 2.50
CA PRO A 78 4.99 -15.28 2.79
C PRO A 78 6.41 -14.92 3.24
N GLY A 79 7.10 -15.91 3.83
CA GLY A 79 8.51 -15.85 4.18
C GLY A 79 8.80 -15.55 5.65
N PRO A 80 10.09 -15.58 6.03
CA PRO A 80 10.53 -15.54 7.44
C PRO A 80 10.17 -14.22 8.14
N ASP A 81 10.08 -13.10 7.40
CA ASP A 81 9.62 -11.80 7.92
C ASP A 81 8.12 -11.54 7.65
N GLY A 82 7.34 -12.57 7.41
CA GLY A 82 5.92 -12.44 7.08
C GLY A 82 5.12 -11.66 8.13
N ALA A 83 5.30 -12.00 9.41
CA ALA A 83 4.61 -11.31 10.52
C ALA A 83 5.00 -9.83 10.61
N GLY A 84 6.30 -9.51 10.53
CA GLY A 84 6.77 -8.13 10.56
C GLY A 84 6.25 -7.32 9.37
N ARG A 85 6.26 -7.89 8.17
CA ARG A 85 5.72 -7.26 6.97
C ARG A 85 4.21 -7.05 7.07
N ARG A 86 3.47 -8.05 7.55
CA ARG A 86 2.03 -7.96 7.81
C ARG A 86 1.71 -6.77 8.71
N ARG A 87 2.45 -6.63 9.82
CA ARG A 87 2.26 -5.52 10.75
C ARG A 87 2.57 -4.17 10.10
N ARG A 88 3.67 -4.05 9.34
CA ARG A 88 4.01 -2.81 8.61
C ARG A 88 2.94 -2.42 7.59
N ARG A 89 2.39 -3.38 6.84
CA ARG A 89 1.29 -3.15 5.90
C ARG A 89 0.01 -2.73 6.61
N ALA A 90 -0.30 -3.34 7.74
CA ALA A 90 -1.43 -2.92 8.59
C ALA A 90 -1.24 -1.49 9.11
N ALA A 91 -0.03 -1.12 9.55
CA ALA A 91 0.28 0.24 9.97
C ALA A 91 0.08 1.27 8.86
N LEU A 92 0.50 0.95 7.63
CA LEU A 92 0.26 1.81 6.46
C LEU A 92 -1.23 1.98 6.18
N LEU A 93 -2.00 0.88 6.14
CA LEU A 93 -3.46 0.95 5.97
C LEU A 93 -4.10 1.78 7.08
N PHE A 94 -3.67 1.59 8.32
CA PHE A 94 -4.18 2.32 9.48
C PHE A 94 -3.91 3.82 9.36
N ILE A 95 -2.66 4.22 9.09
CA ILE A 95 -2.26 5.62 8.91
C ILE A 95 -3.07 6.28 7.79
N LEU A 96 -3.18 5.62 6.63
CA LEU A 96 -3.87 6.17 5.46
C LEU A 96 -5.39 6.29 5.69
N THR A 97 -5.98 5.34 6.41
CA THR A 97 -7.43 5.32 6.67
C THR A 97 -7.84 6.38 7.69
N TYR A 98 -7.03 6.59 8.71
CA TYR A 98 -7.36 7.49 9.83
C TYR A 98 -6.48 8.76 9.85
N CYS A 99 -5.98 9.17 8.69
CA CYS A 99 -5.09 10.35 8.55
C CYS A 99 -5.71 11.66 9.07
N HIS A 100 -7.04 11.72 9.19
CA HIS A 100 -7.77 12.86 9.75
C HIS A 100 -7.63 12.97 11.28
N LEU A 101 -7.16 11.92 11.97
CA LEU A 101 -6.95 11.95 13.41
C LEU A 101 -5.64 12.71 13.73
N PRO A 102 -5.64 13.59 14.73
CA PRO A 102 -4.52 14.50 15.01
C PRO A 102 -3.15 13.82 15.13
N LEU A 103 -3.04 12.73 15.89
CA LEU A 103 -1.76 12.01 16.06
C LEU A 103 -1.32 11.24 14.82
N LEU A 104 -2.20 11.03 13.83
CA LEU A 104 -1.86 10.37 12.58
C LEU A 104 -1.56 11.34 11.43
N ALA A 105 -1.79 12.64 11.60
CA ALA A 105 -1.52 13.64 10.58
C ALA A 105 -0.03 13.68 10.19
N TRP A 106 0.88 13.69 11.16
CA TRP A 106 2.31 13.65 10.89
C TRP A 106 2.78 12.30 10.30
N PRO A 107 2.39 11.13 10.84
CA PRO A 107 2.61 9.84 10.18
C PRO A 107 2.17 9.79 8.72
N HIS A 108 0.99 10.31 8.43
CA HIS A 108 0.47 10.40 7.08
C HIS A 108 1.36 11.29 6.20
N ALA A 109 1.71 12.50 6.65
CA ALA A 109 2.59 13.41 5.92
C ALA A 109 3.96 12.78 5.61
N LEU A 110 4.52 11.99 6.54
CA LEU A 110 5.75 11.26 6.32
C LEU A 110 5.60 10.18 5.23
N VAL A 111 4.52 9.42 5.25
CA VAL A 111 4.22 8.40 4.22
C VAL A 111 4.11 9.06 2.84
N GLU A 112 3.40 10.19 2.72
CA GLU A 112 3.28 10.94 1.47
C GLU A 112 4.64 11.46 0.98
N ALA A 113 5.45 12.04 1.86
CA ALA A 113 6.78 12.52 1.52
C ALA A 113 7.71 11.38 1.04
N MET A 114 7.60 10.18 1.61
CA MET A 114 8.36 9.01 1.16
C MET A 114 7.94 8.53 -0.23
N ILE A 115 6.64 8.59 -0.55
CA ILE A 115 6.12 8.28 -1.89
C ILE A 115 6.61 9.30 -2.90
N GLU A 116 6.54 10.58 -2.55
CA GLU A 116 7.01 11.68 -3.40
C GLU A 116 8.52 11.55 -3.69
N LEU A 117 9.32 11.26 -2.67
CA LEU A 117 10.75 11.01 -2.82
C LEU A 117 11.01 9.86 -3.82
N GLU A 118 10.31 8.72 -3.67
CA GLU A 118 10.48 7.60 -4.58
C GLU A 118 10.05 7.94 -6.01
N GLN A 119 8.97 8.70 -6.18
CA GLN A 119 8.54 9.19 -7.48
C GLN A 119 9.62 10.03 -8.15
N HIS A 120 10.24 10.96 -7.42
CA HIS A 120 11.34 11.77 -7.94
C HIS A 120 12.57 10.92 -8.31
N LEU A 121 12.88 9.89 -7.53
CA LEU A 121 13.97 8.96 -7.85
C LEU A 121 13.69 8.18 -9.15
N VAL A 122 12.47 7.73 -9.38
CA VAL A 122 12.05 7.05 -10.62
C VAL A 122 12.19 8.01 -11.82
N ILE A 123 11.66 9.23 -11.68
CA ILE A 123 11.77 10.27 -12.74
C ILE A 123 13.23 10.60 -13.03
N PHE A 124 14.04 10.76 -11.99
CA PHE A 124 15.49 11.01 -12.16
C PHE A 124 16.16 9.90 -12.96
N ARG A 125 15.93 8.64 -12.59
CA ARG A 125 16.49 7.47 -13.30
C ARG A 125 16.07 7.42 -14.77
N GLN A 126 14.79 7.67 -15.07
CA GLN A 126 14.28 7.71 -16.44
C GLN A 126 14.93 8.84 -17.25
N ARG A 127 15.03 10.04 -16.68
CA ARG A 127 15.69 11.17 -17.33
C ARG A 127 17.19 10.91 -17.55
N HIS A 128 17.84 10.30 -16.58
CA HIS A 128 19.24 9.90 -16.69
C HIS A 128 19.44 8.89 -17.84
N ALA A 129 18.59 7.88 -17.95
CA ALA A 129 18.64 6.93 -19.05
C ALA A 129 18.50 7.62 -20.42
N ARG A 130 17.56 8.56 -20.55
CA ARG A 130 17.38 9.34 -21.80
C ARG A 130 18.56 10.26 -22.09
N MET A 131 19.16 10.85 -21.08
CA MET A 131 20.38 11.65 -21.23
C MET A 131 21.54 10.78 -21.76
N VAL A 132 21.75 9.61 -21.16
CA VAL A 132 22.79 8.66 -21.58
C VAL A 132 22.54 8.21 -23.03
N GLU A 133 21.30 7.84 -23.40
CA GLU A 133 20.95 7.48 -24.77
C GLU A 133 21.25 8.61 -25.77
N ARG A 134 20.99 9.85 -25.41
CA ARG A 134 21.24 11.01 -26.27
C ARG A 134 22.74 11.29 -26.47
N VAL A 135 23.57 11.05 -25.45
CA VAL A 135 25.01 11.38 -25.49
C VAL A 135 25.84 10.28 -26.14
N ILE A 136 25.60 9.02 -25.79
CA ILE A 136 26.42 7.89 -26.24
C ILE A 136 25.63 6.88 -27.12
N GLY A 137 24.34 7.09 -27.31
CA GLY A 137 23.47 6.15 -28.05
C GLY A 137 23.30 4.81 -27.32
N ARG A 138 22.82 3.80 -28.05
CA ARG A 138 22.65 2.44 -27.53
C ARG A 138 23.90 1.58 -27.68
N ARG A 139 25.06 2.12 -27.34
CA ARG A 139 26.31 1.37 -27.37
C ARG A 139 26.36 0.39 -26.20
N VAL A 140 27.06 -0.73 -26.43
CA VAL A 140 27.33 -1.72 -25.36
C VAL A 140 28.19 -1.03 -24.30
N GLY A 141 27.71 -1.02 -23.07
CA GLY A 141 28.46 -0.49 -21.94
C GLY A 141 29.67 -1.37 -21.56
N THR A 142 30.59 -0.84 -20.80
CA THR A 142 31.80 -1.55 -20.36
C THR A 142 31.52 -2.84 -19.55
N GLY A 143 30.27 -3.03 -19.09
CA GLY A 143 29.81 -4.24 -18.40
C GLY A 143 29.09 -5.27 -19.29
N GLY A 144 29.14 -5.13 -20.64
CA GLY A 144 28.57 -6.11 -21.58
C GLY A 144 27.06 -6.02 -21.78
N SER A 145 26.34 -5.16 -21.07
CA SER A 145 24.92 -4.89 -21.28
C SER A 145 24.71 -3.62 -22.10
N SER A 146 23.57 -3.54 -22.83
CA SER A 146 23.12 -2.25 -23.34
C SER A 146 22.84 -1.33 -22.17
N GLY A 147 23.68 -0.32 -21.97
CA GLY A 147 23.62 0.57 -20.79
C GLY A 147 22.26 1.25 -20.65
N VAL A 148 21.61 1.60 -21.78
CA VAL A 148 20.28 2.24 -21.80
C VAL A 148 19.18 1.25 -21.40
N ASP A 149 19.20 0.03 -21.94
CA ASP A 149 18.19 -0.98 -21.63
C ASP A 149 18.28 -1.40 -20.15
N TYR A 150 19.49 -1.51 -19.63
CA TYR A 150 19.71 -1.74 -18.19
C TYR A 150 19.12 -0.60 -17.33
N LEU A 151 19.37 0.66 -17.69
CA LEU A 151 18.85 1.82 -16.96
C LEU A 151 17.31 1.88 -17.02
N ASP A 152 16.71 1.57 -18.17
CA ASP A 152 15.25 1.52 -18.33
C ASP A 152 14.62 0.41 -17.51
N GLN A 153 15.18 -0.79 -17.54
CA GLN A 153 14.72 -1.92 -16.73
C GLN A 153 14.86 -1.64 -15.24
N THR A 154 15.95 -1.05 -14.82
CA THR A 154 16.23 -0.76 -13.41
C THR A 154 15.43 0.41 -12.88
N ALA A 155 15.00 1.36 -13.69
CA ALA A 155 14.21 2.51 -13.25
C ALA A 155 12.90 2.11 -12.56
N LEU A 156 12.24 1.05 -13.04
CA LEU A 156 11.01 0.53 -12.44
C LEU A 156 11.22 -0.65 -11.49
N ALA A 157 12.26 -1.46 -11.74
CA ALA A 157 12.54 -2.66 -10.93
C ALA A 157 13.00 -2.34 -9.51
N TYR A 158 13.73 -1.23 -9.33
CA TYR A 158 14.30 -0.83 -8.03
C TYR A 158 13.42 0.18 -7.29
N ARG A 159 12.14 -0.16 -7.06
CA ARG A 159 11.34 0.54 -6.07
C ARG A 159 11.81 0.17 -4.67
N VAL A 160 12.19 1.18 -3.88
CA VAL A 160 12.66 1.01 -2.50
C VAL A 160 11.47 0.70 -1.57
N PHE A 161 10.34 1.38 -1.79
CA PHE A 161 9.17 1.34 -0.91
C PHE A 161 7.97 0.69 -1.57
N ARG A 162 8.11 -0.55 -2.06
CA ARG A 162 7.04 -1.26 -2.79
C ARG A 162 5.70 -1.30 -2.04
N ASP A 163 5.74 -1.52 -0.72
CA ASP A 163 4.52 -1.61 0.09
C ASP A 163 3.78 -0.26 0.19
N LEU A 164 4.47 0.89 0.10
CA LEU A 164 3.83 2.21 0.06
C LEU A 164 2.96 2.45 -1.18
N TRP A 165 3.37 1.85 -2.31
CA TRP A 165 2.58 1.92 -3.54
C TRP A 165 1.46 0.88 -3.55
N SER A 166 1.77 -0.34 -3.11
CA SER A 166 0.81 -1.43 -3.12
C SER A 166 -0.37 -1.18 -2.20
N VAL A 167 -0.14 -0.57 -1.03
CA VAL A 167 -1.19 -0.27 -0.06
C VAL A 167 -2.29 0.64 -0.62
N ARG A 168 -1.95 1.51 -1.57
CA ARG A 168 -2.92 2.41 -2.20
C ARG A 168 -4.00 1.69 -3.01
N THR A 169 -3.67 0.53 -3.55
CA THR A 169 -4.64 -0.32 -4.27
C THR A 169 -5.77 -0.79 -3.36
N TYR A 170 -5.50 -0.88 -2.06
CA TYR A 170 -6.42 -1.46 -1.09
C TYR A 170 -7.08 -0.42 -0.18
N GLN A 171 -6.94 0.87 -0.48
CA GLN A 171 -7.59 1.92 0.30
C GLN A 171 -9.11 1.81 0.22
N ILE A 172 -9.77 1.97 1.37
CA ILE A 172 -11.22 2.02 1.48
C ILE A 172 -11.69 3.47 1.59
N ARG A 173 -12.94 3.71 1.24
CA ARG A 173 -13.59 5.00 1.44
C ARG A 173 -13.69 5.31 2.94
N ALA A 174 -13.62 6.58 3.28
CA ALA A 174 -13.64 7.02 4.68
C ALA A 174 -14.92 6.61 5.44
N ASP A 175 -16.06 6.56 4.73
CA ASP A 175 -17.34 6.15 5.30
C ASP A 175 -17.44 4.63 5.60
N LEU A 176 -16.52 3.84 5.06
CA LEU A 176 -16.41 2.41 5.32
C LEU A 176 -15.32 2.06 6.34
N ALA A 177 -14.59 3.08 6.84
CA ALA A 177 -13.52 2.85 7.80
C ALA A 177 -14.05 2.15 9.07
N PRO A 178 -13.41 1.05 9.53
CA PRO A 178 -13.81 0.38 10.77
C PRO A 178 -13.81 1.33 11.96
N ALA A 179 -14.80 1.22 12.84
CA ALA A 179 -14.82 2.01 14.06
C ALA A 179 -13.65 1.64 14.98
N LEU A 180 -12.93 2.66 15.47
CA LEU A 180 -11.87 2.48 16.45
C LEU A 180 -12.46 2.23 17.85
N GLN A 181 -11.82 1.38 18.64
CA GLN A 181 -12.19 1.19 20.06
C GLN A 181 -11.60 2.28 20.95
N ARG A 182 -10.46 2.85 20.53
CA ARG A 182 -9.72 3.87 21.31
C ARG A 182 -9.44 5.13 20.49
N PRO A 183 -10.48 5.77 19.88
CA PRO A 183 -10.28 6.97 19.07
C PRO A 183 -9.65 8.11 19.84
N GLN A 184 -9.92 8.21 21.16
CA GLN A 184 -9.35 9.21 22.06
C GLN A 184 -7.81 9.11 22.17
N PHE A 185 -7.23 7.95 21.94
CA PHE A 185 -5.76 7.79 21.92
C PHE A 185 -5.11 8.66 20.84
N PHE A 186 -5.80 8.87 19.72
CA PHE A 186 -5.30 9.63 18.58
C PHE A 186 -5.75 11.09 18.57
N ALA A 187 -6.58 11.51 19.54
CA ALA A 187 -6.96 12.88 19.74
C ALA A 187 -5.90 13.61 20.59
N PHE A 188 -5.76 14.93 20.40
CA PHE A 188 -5.06 15.72 21.40
C PHE A 188 -5.94 15.77 22.66
N ALA A 189 -5.42 15.29 23.77
CA ALA A 189 -6.13 15.43 25.04
C ALA A 189 -6.42 16.92 25.29
N PRO A 190 -7.66 17.33 25.61
CA PRO A 190 -7.90 18.66 26.13
C PRO A 190 -7.09 18.78 27.42
N ARG A 191 -6.24 19.83 27.48
CA ARG A 191 -5.55 20.22 28.73
C ARG A 191 -6.53 20.77 29.73
#